data_fc47e169a526225d9b82bc18c37babcd
#
_entry.id   fc47e169a526225d9b82bc18c37babcd
#
_cell.length_a   1.000
_cell.length_b   1.000
_cell.length_c   1.000
_cell.angle_alpha   90.00
_cell.angle_beta   90.00
_cell.angle_gamma   90.00
#
_symmetry.space_group_name_H-M   'P 1'
#
loop_
_entity.id
_entity.type
_entity.pdbx_description
1 polymer ?
#
loop_
_entity_poly.entity_id
_entity_poly.type
_entity_poly.pdbx_seq_one_letter_code
_entity_poly.pdbx_strand_id
1 'polypeptide(L)'
;MIENKDFESLIKQYDRKNTAFYADPPYYMSESFYQVGFGLEDHLRLSESLHHIEGKFLLSYNDCDFIKDLYKDCCIVELSRPHSLAQRYSAGKVFKELLISNFDINERRKSEPTQLTLFGDEIYARNLLQEYRQKRTNNYTVMYENCLRDKR
;
A
#
# COMPACT_ATOMS: atom_id res chain seq x y z
N MET A 1 -0.26 19.91 9.81
CA MET A 1 -0.41 20.16 11.26
C MET A 1 0.12 18.95 11.98
N ILE A 2 0.90 19.12 13.06
CA ILE A 2 1.38 18.01 13.92
C ILE A 2 0.72 18.22 15.28
N GLU A 3 0.08 17.18 15.79
CA GLU A 3 -0.57 17.20 17.11
C GLU A 3 0.06 16.13 17.99
N ASN A 4 0.35 16.48 19.24
CA ASN A 4 0.81 15.54 20.27
C ASN A 4 -0.36 15.23 21.20
N LYS A 5 -1.19 14.27 20.80
CA LYS A 5 -2.38 13.85 21.54
C LYS A 5 -2.43 12.33 21.66
N ASP A 6 -3.17 11.86 22.66
CA ASP A 6 -3.56 10.45 22.72
C ASP A 6 -4.34 10.06 21.46
N PHE A 7 -4.05 8.87 20.93
CA PHE A 7 -4.60 8.40 19.64
C PHE A 7 -6.14 8.29 19.68
N GLU A 8 -6.72 7.85 20.80
CA GLU A 8 -8.16 7.71 20.95
C GLU A 8 -8.85 9.08 20.87
N SER A 9 -8.30 10.08 21.54
CA SER A 9 -8.79 11.46 21.47
C SER A 9 -8.67 12.03 20.05
N LEU A 10 -7.58 11.71 19.35
CA LEU A 10 -7.35 12.14 17.98
C LEU A 10 -8.33 11.48 17.01
N ILE A 11 -8.53 10.17 17.14
CA ILE A 11 -9.50 9.42 16.32
C ILE A 11 -10.90 10.02 16.54
N LYS A 12 -11.36 10.18 17.77
CA LYS A 12 -12.68 10.77 18.10
C LYS A 12 -12.85 12.18 17.53
N GLN A 13 -11.78 12.98 17.55
CA GLN A 13 -11.82 14.36 17.06
C GLN A 13 -11.99 14.44 15.55
N TYR A 14 -11.34 13.54 14.79
CA TYR A 14 -11.25 13.62 13.33
C TYR A 14 -12.11 12.60 12.60
N ASP A 15 -12.76 11.66 13.29
CA ASP A 15 -13.58 10.64 12.65
C ASP A 15 -14.79 11.27 11.94
N ARG A 16 -14.91 10.98 10.65
CA ARG A 16 -16.01 11.34 9.75
C ARG A 16 -16.06 10.31 8.64
N LYS A 17 -17.19 10.15 7.97
CA LYS A 17 -17.39 9.21 6.84
C LYS A 17 -16.34 9.30 5.73
N ASN A 18 -15.75 10.47 5.55
CA ASN A 18 -14.74 10.71 4.51
C ASN A 18 -13.31 10.78 5.07
N THR A 19 -13.11 10.50 6.36
CA THR A 19 -11.78 10.44 6.96
C THR A 19 -11.13 9.10 6.66
N ALA A 20 -9.83 9.13 6.40
CA ALA A 20 -9.00 7.94 6.34
C ALA A 20 -7.86 8.08 7.36
N PHE A 21 -7.78 7.13 8.27
CA PHE A 21 -6.68 7.03 9.24
C PHE A 21 -5.63 6.06 8.74
N TYR A 22 -4.37 6.44 8.83
CA TYR A 22 -3.25 5.51 8.76
C TYR A 22 -2.61 5.42 10.14
N ALA A 23 -2.55 4.23 10.71
CA ALA A 23 -1.97 3.97 12.01
C ALA A 23 -0.77 3.02 11.88
N ASP A 24 0.32 3.39 12.56
CA ASP A 24 1.56 2.61 12.62
C ASP A 24 2.04 2.61 14.08
N PRO A 25 1.36 1.87 14.97
CA PRO A 25 1.71 1.83 16.39
C PRO A 25 2.98 1.02 16.63
N PRO A 26 3.58 1.11 17.82
CA PRO A 26 4.61 0.16 18.23
C PRO A 26 4.12 -1.27 18.05
N TYR A 27 4.94 -2.13 17.43
CA TYR A 27 4.57 -3.50 17.14
C TYR A 27 4.45 -4.34 18.40
N TYR A 28 3.45 -5.21 18.44
CA TYR A 28 3.20 -6.09 19.59
C TYR A 28 4.45 -6.93 19.92
N MET A 29 4.80 -7.02 21.20
CA MET A 29 6.01 -7.64 21.74
C MET A 29 7.35 -6.98 21.31
N SER A 30 7.30 -5.80 20.71
CA SER A 30 8.50 -5.01 20.39
C SER A 30 8.52 -3.65 21.10
N GLU A 31 7.60 -3.44 22.04
CA GLU A 31 7.42 -2.17 22.75
C GLU A 31 8.67 -1.76 23.53
N SER A 32 9.47 -2.72 23.97
CA SER A 32 10.75 -2.46 24.67
C SER A 32 11.80 -1.74 23.83
N PHE A 33 11.66 -1.75 22.50
CA PHE A 33 12.53 -1.00 21.58
C PHE A 33 12.11 0.46 21.43
N TYR A 34 10.89 0.78 21.84
CA TYR A 34 10.36 2.13 21.81
C TYR A 34 10.38 2.69 23.23
N GLN A 35 10.90 3.89 23.41
CA GLN A 35 10.88 4.60 24.72
C GLN A 35 9.48 5.14 25.08
N VAL A 36 8.44 4.61 24.45
CA VAL A 36 7.05 5.03 24.64
C VAL A 36 6.30 3.88 25.33
N GLY A 37 5.63 4.19 26.44
CA GLY A 37 4.75 3.23 27.11
C GLY A 37 3.52 2.94 26.26
N PHE A 38 3.60 1.92 25.39
CA PHE A 38 2.47 1.40 24.61
C PHE A 38 2.33 -0.08 24.95
N GLY A 39 1.42 -0.42 25.85
CA GLY A 39 1.26 -1.77 26.37
C GLY A 39 0.07 -2.49 25.77
N LEU A 40 -0.20 -3.70 26.31
CA LEU A 40 -1.33 -4.53 25.88
C LEU A 40 -2.67 -3.76 25.90
N GLU A 41 -2.91 -2.96 26.92
CA GLU A 41 -4.15 -2.17 27.02
C GLU A 41 -4.28 -1.15 25.89
N ASP A 42 -3.16 -0.57 25.43
CA ASP A 42 -3.18 0.38 24.34
C ASP A 42 -3.47 -0.29 22.98
N HIS A 43 -2.98 -1.52 22.78
CA HIS A 43 -3.35 -2.33 21.62
C HIS A 43 -4.86 -2.63 21.59
N LEU A 44 -5.45 -2.97 22.74
CA LEU A 44 -6.89 -3.22 22.86
C LEU A 44 -7.69 -1.93 22.64
N ARG A 45 -7.30 -0.81 23.26
CA ARG A 45 -7.93 0.51 23.09
C ARG A 45 -7.89 0.98 21.64
N LEU A 46 -6.74 0.78 20.97
CA LEU A 46 -6.59 1.14 19.56
C LEU A 46 -7.53 0.32 18.68
N SER A 47 -7.60 -0.99 18.91
CA SER A 47 -8.51 -1.87 18.21
C SER A 47 -9.98 -1.45 18.41
N GLU A 48 -10.39 -1.23 19.65
CA GLU A 48 -11.74 -0.78 19.96
C GLU A 48 -12.06 0.56 19.28
N SER A 49 -11.14 1.52 19.35
CA SER A 49 -11.31 2.81 18.69
C SER A 49 -11.48 2.68 17.18
N LEU A 50 -10.66 1.86 16.52
CA LEU A 50 -10.71 1.67 15.07
C LEU A 50 -11.94 0.89 14.58
N HIS A 51 -12.47 -0.03 15.40
CA HIS A 51 -13.71 -0.74 15.04
C HIS A 51 -14.96 0.14 15.10
N HIS A 52 -14.93 1.26 15.83
CA HIS A 52 -16.09 2.14 16.01
C HIS A 52 -16.07 3.39 15.15
N ILE A 53 -15.10 3.59 14.26
CA ILE A 53 -15.04 4.75 13.38
C ILE A 53 -16.07 4.69 12.25
N GLU A 54 -16.57 5.87 11.86
CA GLU A 54 -17.38 6.03 10.64
C GLU A 54 -16.53 6.06 9.37
N GLY A 55 -15.28 6.45 9.50
CA GLY A 55 -14.31 6.59 8.43
C GLY A 55 -13.65 5.28 8.01
N LYS A 56 -12.53 5.39 7.35
CA LYS A 56 -11.71 4.26 6.93
C LYS A 56 -10.40 4.25 7.68
N PHE A 57 -9.87 3.06 7.96
CA PHE A 57 -8.52 2.94 8.49
C PHE A 57 -7.67 1.96 7.70
N LEU A 58 -6.38 2.21 7.73
CA LEU A 58 -5.32 1.33 7.31
C LEU A 58 -4.31 1.27 8.46
N LEU A 59 -3.99 0.06 8.90
CA LEU A 59 -3.18 -0.19 10.09
C LEU A 59 -2.07 -1.15 9.72
N SER A 60 -0.83 -0.85 10.11
CA SER A 60 0.32 -1.75 9.96
C SER A 60 0.69 -2.38 11.30
N TYR A 61 0.97 -3.69 11.28
CA TYR A 61 1.45 -4.46 12.44
C TYR A 61 2.41 -5.57 12.04
N ASN A 62 3.15 -6.08 13.03
CA ASN A 62 3.87 -7.34 12.87
C ASN A 62 2.91 -8.53 12.77
N ASP A 63 3.29 -9.55 12.00
CA ASP A 63 2.53 -10.79 11.88
C ASP A 63 2.63 -11.59 13.18
N CYS A 64 1.52 -11.64 13.94
CA CYS A 64 1.34 -12.51 15.10
C CYS A 64 -0.14 -12.85 15.30
N ASP A 65 -0.37 -14.00 15.96
CA ASP A 65 -1.72 -14.55 16.13
C ASP A 65 -2.61 -13.63 16.96
N PHE A 66 -2.06 -12.99 17.99
CA PHE A 66 -2.81 -12.05 18.83
C PHE A 66 -3.41 -10.89 18.01
N ILE A 67 -2.63 -10.29 17.11
CA ILE A 67 -3.12 -9.20 16.25
C ILE A 67 -4.13 -9.73 15.23
N LYS A 68 -3.89 -10.92 14.66
CA LYS A 68 -4.87 -11.55 13.75
C LYS A 68 -6.20 -11.81 14.42
N ASP A 69 -6.19 -12.29 15.65
CA ASP A 69 -7.41 -12.51 16.41
C ASP A 69 -8.12 -11.20 16.76
N LEU A 70 -7.35 -10.17 17.13
CA LEU A 70 -7.88 -8.87 17.51
C LEU A 70 -8.61 -8.15 16.37
N TYR A 71 -8.19 -8.39 15.12
CA TYR A 71 -8.74 -7.77 13.92
C TYR A 71 -9.36 -8.78 12.94
N LYS A 72 -9.80 -9.95 13.43
CA LYS A 72 -10.34 -11.05 12.60
C LYS A 72 -11.52 -10.66 11.70
N ASP A 73 -12.28 -9.64 12.06
CA ASP A 73 -13.46 -9.14 11.32
C ASP A 73 -13.05 -8.11 10.25
N CYS A 74 -11.76 -7.75 10.21
CA CYS A 74 -11.21 -6.79 9.26
C CYS A 74 -10.57 -7.48 8.05
N CYS A 75 -10.30 -6.72 7.01
CA CYS A 75 -9.50 -7.20 5.88
C CYS A 75 -8.03 -7.22 6.30
N ILE A 76 -7.43 -8.41 6.33
CA ILE A 76 -6.01 -8.62 6.67
C ILE A 76 -5.24 -9.06 5.43
N VAL A 77 -4.19 -8.35 5.09
CA VAL A 77 -3.24 -8.71 4.03
C VAL A 77 -1.87 -8.94 4.64
N GLU A 78 -1.34 -10.16 4.45
CA GLU A 78 0.01 -10.49 4.88
C GLU A 78 1.03 -9.98 3.87
N LEU A 79 2.01 -9.23 4.36
CA LEU A 79 3.11 -8.71 3.58
C LEU A 79 4.41 -9.36 4.03
N SER A 80 5.26 -9.71 3.08
CA SER A 80 6.61 -10.16 3.37
C SER A 80 7.61 -9.29 2.62
N ARG A 81 8.56 -8.71 3.34
CA ARG A 81 9.62 -7.92 2.72
C ARG A 81 10.99 -8.35 3.22
N PRO A 82 11.99 -8.41 2.34
CA PRO A 82 13.37 -8.58 2.77
C PRO A 82 13.81 -7.33 3.54
N HIS A 83 14.44 -7.52 4.69
CA HIS A 83 14.93 -6.40 5.49
C HIS A 83 16.18 -5.79 4.84
N SER A 84 16.09 -4.57 4.36
CA SER A 84 17.18 -3.89 3.66
C SER A 84 18.43 -3.64 4.53
N LEU A 85 18.25 -3.45 5.84
CA LEU A 85 19.36 -3.31 6.80
C LEU A 85 19.95 -4.65 7.23
N ALA A 86 19.15 -5.72 7.30
CA ALA A 86 19.64 -7.06 7.63
C ALA A 86 20.49 -7.68 6.52
N GLN A 87 20.39 -7.21 5.29
CA GLN A 87 21.29 -7.65 4.20
C GLN A 87 22.78 -7.42 4.52
N ARG A 88 23.11 -6.46 5.39
CA ARG A 88 24.48 -6.20 5.82
C ARG A 88 24.98 -7.12 6.94
N TYR A 89 24.06 -7.70 7.76
CA TYR A 89 24.43 -8.44 8.97
C TYR A 89 23.84 -9.85 9.05
N SER A 90 22.77 -10.15 8.31
CA SER A 90 22.10 -11.46 8.32
C SER A 90 21.30 -11.62 7.02
N ALA A 91 21.94 -12.15 5.99
CA ALA A 91 21.26 -12.43 4.72
C ALA A 91 20.09 -13.40 4.94
N GLY A 92 18.88 -13.03 4.51
CA GLY A 92 17.73 -13.92 4.46
C GLY A 92 16.66 -13.73 5.54
N LYS A 93 16.77 -12.76 6.45
CA LYS A 93 15.66 -12.44 7.37
C LYS A 93 14.52 -11.78 6.60
N VAL A 94 13.38 -12.46 6.55
CA VAL A 94 12.13 -11.95 6.02
C VAL A 94 11.30 -11.43 7.18
N PHE A 95 10.89 -10.18 7.11
CA PHE A 95 9.93 -9.62 8.06
C PHE A 95 8.54 -9.78 7.49
N LYS A 96 7.67 -10.36 8.31
CA LYS A 96 6.25 -10.49 8.01
C LYS A 96 5.51 -9.37 8.70
N GLU A 97 4.69 -8.68 7.95
CA GLU A 97 3.86 -7.57 8.41
C GLU A 97 2.41 -7.82 8.00
N LEU A 98 1.50 -7.29 8.77
CA LEU A 98 0.08 -7.27 8.47
C LEU A 98 -0.33 -5.87 8.04
N LEU A 99 -1.11 -5.79 6.99
CA LEU A 99 -1.84 -4.59 6.62
C LEU A 99 -3.32 -4.86 6.85
N ILE A 100 -3.93 -4.10 7.74
CA ILE A 100 -5.26 -4.34 8.26
C ILE A 100 -6.15 -3.14 7.94
N SER A 101 -7.40 -3.37 7.50
CA SER A 101 -8.33 -2.29 7.17
C SER A 101 -9.79 -2.70 7.37
N ASN A 102 -10.68 -1.71 7.53
CA ASN A 102 -12.13 -1.92 7.53
C ASN A 102 -12.76 -1.87 6.12
N PHE A 103 -11.95 -2.01 5.07
CA PHE A 103 -12.39 -2.08 3.67
C PHE A 103 -11.52 -3.07 2.89
N ASP A 104 -12.01 -3.58 1.76
CA ASP A 104 -11.22 -4.49 0.91
C ASP A 104 -10.09 -3.71 0.21
N ILE A 105 -8.86 -3.93 0.66
CA ILE A 105 -7.65 -3.32 0.09
C ILE A 105 -7.45 -3.77 -1.38
N ASN A 106 -7.91 -4.97 -1.74
CA ASN A 106 -7.72 -5.54 -3.07
C ASN A 106 -8.75 -5.03 -4.09
N GLU A 107 -9.86 -4.45 -3.64
CA GLU A 107 -10.91 -3.94 -4.52
C GLU A 107 -10.38 -2.86 -5.48
N ARG A 108 -9.50 -1.96 -5.01
CA ARG A 108 -8.85 -0.96 -5.84
C ARG A 108 -7.83 -1.50 -6.84
N ARG A 109 -7.29 -2.69 -6.61
CA ARG A 109 -6.39 -3.33 -7.60
C ARG A 109 -7.15 -3.83 -8.83
N LYS A 110 -8.47 -4.02 -8.72
CA LYS A 110 -9.34 -4.44 -9.83
C LYS A 110 -9.87 -3.26 -10.63
N SER A 111 -9.94 -2.06 -10.05
CA SER A 111 -10.26 -0.84 -10.76
C SER A 111 -9.00 -0.30 -11.46
N GLU A 112 -9.16 0.18 -12.69
CA GLU A 112 -8.06 0.81 -13.41
C GLU A 112 -7.40 1.90 -12.56
N PRO A 113 -6.07 2.01 -12.57
CA PRO A 113 -5.38 3.00 -11.75
C PRO A 113 -5.81 4.40 -12.17
N THR A 114 -6.57 5.05 -11.30
CA THR A 114 -6.97 6.46 -11.42
C THR A 114 -5.86 7.38 -10.90
N GLN A 115 -4.62 6.95 -10.93
CA GLN A 115 -3.51 7.81 -10.57
C GLN A 115 -3.24 8.74 -11.73
N LEU A 116 -3.66 9.98 -11.60
CA LEU A 116 -3.18 11.08 -12.46
C LEU A 116 -1.65 11.13 -12.30
N THR A 117 -0.94 10.72 -13.31
CA THR A 117 0.51 10.91 -13.33
C THR A 117 0.80 12.40 -13.50
N LEU A 118 1.92 12.88 -12.94
CA LEU A 118 2.33 14.29 -13.04
C LEU A 118 2.45 14.78 -14.51
N PHE A 119 2.46 13.87 -15.49
CA PHE A 119 2.66 14.10 -16.92
C PHE A 119 1.52 13.55 -17.80
N GLY A 120 0.32 13.33 -17.24
CA GLY A 120 -0.84 12.88 -18.00
C GLY A 120 -1.21 11.40 -17.79
N ASP A 121 -2.38 11.05 -18.25
CA ASP A 121 -2.97 9.72 -18.07
C ASP A 121 -2.10 8.60 -18.65
N GLU A 122 -2.02 7.47 -17.95
CA GLU A 122 -1.42 6.23 -18.49
C GLU A 122 -2.08 5.80 -19.80
N ILE A 123 -3.35 6.15 -20.03
CA ILE A 123 -4.06 5.96 -21.29
C ILE A 123 -3.38 6.74 -22.40
N TYR A 124 -2.97 7.99 -22.15
CA TYR A 124 -2.24 8.80 -23.13
C TYR A 124 -0.88 8.18 -23.45
N ALA A 125 -0.15 7.72 -22.43
CA ALA A 125 1.14 7.05 -22.60
C ALA A 125 1.00 5.71 -23.36
N ARG A 126 -0.03 4.90 -23.08
CA ARG A 126 -0.32 3.68 -23.84
C ARG A 126 -0.67 3.96 -25.29
N ASN A 127 -1.51 4.96 -25.53
CA ASN A 127 -1.89 5.36 -26.89
C ASN A 127 -0.67 5.85 -27.66
N LEU A 128 0.18 6.67 -27.02
CA LEU A 128 1.44 7.14 -27.62
C LEU A 128 2.39 5.99 -27.96
N LEU A 129 2.52 5.00 -27.06
CA LEU A 129 3.33 3.81 -27.29
C LEU A 129 2.75 2.91 -28.40
N GLN A 130 1.44 2.81 -28.52
CA GLN A 130 0.78 2.07 -29.60
C GLN A 130 0.99 2.77 -30.95
N GLU A 131 0.81 4.09 -31.00
CA GLU A 131 1.09 4.87 -32.20
C GLU A 131 2.56 4.78 -32.62
N TYR A 132 3.49 4.84 -31.67
CA TYR A 132 4.91 4.70 -31.94
C TYR A 132 5.27 3.31 -32.48
N ARG A 133 4.68 2.25 -31.91
CA ARG A 133 4.83 0.88 -32.42
C ARG A 133 4.27 0.74 -33.82
N GLN A 134 3.11 1.30 -34.09
CA GLN A 134 2.45 1.23 -35.38
C GLN A 134 3.22 1.99 -36.48
N LYS A 135 3.73 3.19 -36.13
CA LYS A 135 4.62 3.95 -37.03
C LYS A 135 5.93 3.21 -37.35
N ARG A 136 6.48 2.54 -36.35
CA ARG A 136 7.72 1.76 -36.53
C ARG A 136 7.48 0.54 -37.41
N THR A 137 6.37 -0.17 -37.25
CA THR A 137 5.99 -1.30 -38.09
C THR A 137 5.76 -0.87 -39.53
N ASN A 138 5.03 0.23 -39.74
CA ASN A 138 4.79 0.78 -41.08
C ASN A 138 6.10 1.20 -41.80
N ASN A 139 7.03 1.82 -41.05
CA ASN A 139 8.33 2.19 -41.62
C ASN A 139 9.16 0.96 -42.03
N TYR A 140 9.13 -0.13 -41.26
CA TYR A 140 9.80 -1.38 -41.65
C TYR A 140 9.15 -2.02 -42.89
N THR A 141 7.81 -1.99 -42.98
CA THR A 141 7.10 -2.52 -44.14
C THR A 141 7.43 -1.75 -45.41
N VAL A 142 7.42 -0.43 -45.33
CA VAL A 142 7.79 0.45 -46.47
C VAL A 142 9.25 0.26 -46.89
N MET A 143 10.18 0.15 -45.94
CA MET A 143 11.59 -0.16 -46.27
C MET A 143 11.75 -1.54 -46.92
N TYR A 144 11.02 -2.54 -46.47
CA TYR A 144 11.08 -3.89 -47.04
C TYR A 144 10.51 -3.94 -48.47
N GLU A 145 9.41 -3.25 -48.73
CA GLU A 145 8.81 -3.13 -50.06
C GLU A 145 9.71 -2.37 -51.02
N ASN A 146 10.37 -1.31 -50.60
CA ASN A 146 11.34 -0.56 -51.42
C ASN A 146 12.57 -1.42 -51.74
N CYS A 147 13.07 -2.20 -50.77
CA CYS A 147 14.19 -3.12 -50.98
C CYS A 147 13.88 -4.26 -51.98
N LEU A 148 12.60 -4.64 -52.11
CA LEU A 148 12.15 -5.63 -53.09
C LEU A 148 11.93 -5.04 -54.49
N ARG A 149 11.69 -3.71 -54.63
CA ARG A 149 11.58 -3.02 -55.93
C ARG A 149 12.93 -2.79 -56.61
N ASP A 150 13.97 -2.51 -55.80
CA ASP A 150 15.33 -2.25 -56.31
C ASP A 150 16.06 -3.53 -56.79
N LYS A 151 15.44 -4.70 -56.63
CA LYS A 151 15.96 -6.00 -57.08
C LYS A 151 15.30 -6.53 -58.37
N ARG A 152 14.51 -5.71 -59.03
CA ARG A 152 13.94 -6.00 -60.37
C ARG A 152 14.50 -5.05 -61.41
#